data_6907be56194fc5a5c27df7402229c778
#
_entry.id   6907be56194fc5a5c27df7402229c778
#
_cell.length_a   1.000
_cell.length_b   1.000
_cell.length_c   1.000
_cell.angle_alpha   90.00
_cell.angle_beta   90.00
_cell.angle_gamma   90.00
#
_symmetry.space_group_name_H-M   'P 1'
#
loop_
_entity.id
_entity.type
_entity.pdbx_description
1 polymer ?
#
loop_
_entity_poly.entity_id
_entity_poly.type
_entity_poly.pdbx_seq_one_letter_code
_entity_poly.pdbx_strand_id
1 'polypeptide(L)'
;MTRLSVGAFYQPHLAESILASADHIDHLALADPPRHDDLSWPNIQQRFTLLLHDFLGQLSEPFTSTQLIRARDLVQRYRSPWAAEHLQRIHPTGNKDNGRPDFSFDYVFPPLYTDDLLHDYVNNIRVLQEYVGVPVAIEPIPTVLQLDVPQFTEAEFFHRLCDESGCCLILDIPHAVLSAATYGRDVRSFLLDLPLHRVIEIHVAGLAFNADLQRPWIAPVLPDKDILGVTDFAVARTPALRAITFDAFSPTLQAETFFEGVRLLWERFGCPAHGF
;
A
#
# COMPACT_ATOMS: atom_id res chain seq x y z
N MET A 1 9.12 -2.63 -22.82
CA MET A 1 8.53 -2.50 -21.48
C MET A 1 7.38 -1.52 -21.60
N THR A 2 6.21 -1.84 -21.05
CA THR A 2 5.11 -0.88 -20.90
C THR A 2 5.56 0.19 -19.89
N ARG A 3 5.24 1.46 -20.17
CA ARG A 3 5.48 2.58 -19.26
C ARG A 3 4.80 2.30 -17.91
N LEU A 4 5.49 2.63 -16.81
CA LEU A 4 4.89 2.55 -15.47
C LEU A 4 3.87 3.68 -15.29
N SER A 5 2.76 3.35 -14.65
CA SER A 5 1.78 4.33 -14.19
C SER A 5 2.34 5.06 -12.97
N VAL A 6 2.35 6.38 -12.99
CA VAL A 6 2.80 7.22 -11.86
C VAL A 6 1.62 7.98 -11.30
N GLY A 7 1.49 8.00 -9.98
CA GLY A 7 0.38 8.70 -9.31
C GLY A 7 0.65 8.99 -7.85
N ALA A 8 -0.41 9.28 -7.11
CA ALA A 8 -0.34 9.57 -5.69
C ALA A 8 -1.62 9.17 -4.97
N PHE A 9 -1.59 9.16 -3.64
CA PHE A 9 -2.82 9.08 -2.85
C PHE A 9 -3.68 10.33 -3.02
N TYR A 10 -4.97 10.10 -3.28
CA TYR A 10 -5.95 11.16 -3.42
C TYR A 10 -6.08 11.96 -2.12
N GLN A 11 -6.02 13.27 -2.26
CA GLN A 11 -6.18 14.22 -1.17
C GLN A 11 -7.44 15.05 -1.41
N PRO A 12 -8.54 14.85 -0.67
CA PRO A 12 -9.80 15.56 -0.89
C PRO A 12 -9.63 17.09 -0.87
N HIS A 13 -8.80 17.63 0.03
CA HIS A 13 -8.55 19.07 0.14
C HIS A 13 -7.73 19.64 -1.03
N LEU A 14 -7.09 18.79 -1.86
CA LEU A 14 -6.36 19.17 -3.07
C LEU A 14 -7.12 18.88 -4.37
N ALA A 15 -8.37 18.43 -4.30
CA ALA A 15 -9.12 17.96 -5.46
C ALA A 15 -9.16 18.95 -6.63
N GLU A 16 -9.41 20.24 -6.36
CA GLU A 16 -9.42 21.30 -7.39
C GLU A 16 -8.03 21.50 -8.01
N SER A 17 -6.99 21.49 -7.18
CA SER A 17 -5.61 21.63 -7.63
C SER A 17 -5.17 20.43 -8.49
N ILE A 18 -5.57 19.21 -8.11
CA ILE A 18 -5.33 17.98 -8.86
C ILE A 18 -6.01 18.06 -10.24
N LEU A 19 -7.27 18.53 -10.30
CA LEU A 19 -7.97 18.70 -11.57
C LEU A 19 -7.37 19.79 -12.45
N ALA A 20 -6.85 20.87 -11.86
CA ALA A 20 -6.24 21.97 -12.58
C ALA A 20 -4.84 21.64 -13.14
N SER A 21 -4.06 20.79 -12.45
CA SER A 21 -2.66 20.50 -12.72
C SER A 21 -2.36 19.02 -12.86
N ALA A 22 -3.19 18.29 -13.60
CA ALA A 22 -3.11 16.83 -13.71
C ALA A 22 -1.94 16.30 -14.58
N ASP A 23 -1.05 17.15 -15.01
CA ASP A 23 0.15 16.72 -15.73
C ASP A 23 0.98 15.79 -14.83
N HIS A 24 1.43 14.67 -15.40
CA HIS A 24 2.22 13.66 -14.70
C HIS A 24 1.46 12.75 -13.73
N ILE A 25 0.13 12.84 -13.61
CA ILE A 25 -0.69 11.95 -12.79
C ILE A 25 -1.44 10.97 -13.68
N ASP A 26 -1.09 9.68 -13.61
CA ASP A 26 -1.80 8.61 -14.33
C ASP A 26 -2.91 7.98 -13.49
N HIS A 27 -2.69 7.88 -12.17
CA HIS A 27 -3.63 7.27 -11.24
C HIS A 27 -3.69 8.01 -9.90
N LEU A 28 -4.78 7.76 -9.18
CA LEU A 28 -4.94 8.17 -7.79
C LEU A 28 -5.30 6.95 -6.95
N ALA A 29 -4.54 6.70 -5.89
CA ALA A 29 -4.85 5.70 -4.89
C ALA A 29 -5.85 6.25 -3.86
N LEU A 30 -6.82 5.43 -3.46
CA LEU A 30 -7.93 5.82 -2.59
C LEU A 30 -7.88 5.01 -1.31
N ALA A 31 -7.42 5.60 -0.21
CA ALA A 31 -7.41 4.97 1.13
C ALA A 31 -8.75 5.15 1.81
N ASP A 32 -9.66 5.82 1.55
CA ASP A 32 -11.05 5.91 2.03
C ASP A 32 -11.89 6.52 0.90
N PRO A 33 -12.66 5.69 0.20
CA PRO A 33 -13.39 6.16 -0.96
C PRO A 33 -14.25 7.38 -0.62
N PRO A 34 -14.17 8.48 -1.38
CA PRO A 34 -14.85 9.73 -1.09
C PRO A 34 -16.37 9.54 -0.94
N ARG A 35 -16.97 10.35 -0.09
CA ARG A 35 -18.43 10.39 0.04
C ARG A 35 -19.05 10.95 -1.22
N HIS A 36 -20.32 10.60 -1.46
CA HIS A 36 -21.06 10.96 -2.69
C HIS A 36 -21.30 12.46 -2.90
N ASP A 37 -21.07 13.28 -1.92
CA ASP A 37 -21.32 14.73 -1.89
C ASP A 37 -20.10 15.58 -2.31
N ASP A 38 -18.96 14.96 -2.63
CA ASP A 38 -17.82 15.68 -3.20
C ASP A 38 -18.11 16.08 -4.66
N LEU A 39 -18.30 17.37 -4.90
CA LEU A 39 -18.63 17.92 -6.23
C LEU A 39 -17.54 17.76 -7.29
N SER A 40 -16.28 17.61 -6.87
CA SER A 40 -15.15 17.39 -7.78
C SER A 40 -15.01 15.93 -8.22
N TRP A 41 -15.65 15.01 -7.48
CA TRP A 41 -15.50 13.57 -7.64
C TRP A 41 -15.79 13.00 -9.02
N PRO A 42 -16.90 13.39 -9.72
CA PRO A 42 -17.18 12.89 -11.07
C PRO A 42 -16.06 13.20 -12.06
N ASN A 43 -15.42 14.38 -11.94
CA ASN A 43 -14.32 14.79 -12.81
C ASN A 43 -13.05 14.00 -12.52
N ILE A 44 -12.74 13.75 -11.23
CA ILE A 44 -11.66 12.90 -10.80
C ILE A 44 -11.80 11.50 -11.40
N GLN A 45 -12.98 10.89 -11.23
CA GLN A 45 -13.27 9.55 -11.72
C GLN A 45 -13.19 9.40 -13.25
N GLN A 46 -13.49 10.46 -14.00
CA GLN A 46 -13.39 10.44 -15.46
C GLN A 46 -11.95 10.60 -15.96
N ARG A 47 -11.09 11.28 -15.20
CA ARG A 47 -9.76 11.70 -15.65
C ARG A 47 -8.65 10.73 -15.26
N PHE A 48 -8.78 10.06 -14.14
CA PHE A 48 -7.70 9.23 -13.56
C PHE A 48 -8.09 7.76 -13.44
N THR A 49 -7.11 6.89 -13.56
CA THR A 49 -7.26 5.51 -13.06
C THR A 49 -7.32 5.56 -11.54
N LEU A 50 -8.24 4.81 -10.93
CA LEU A 50 -8.39 4.79 -9.47
C LEU A 50 -7.95 3.44 -8.93
N LEU A 51 -7.09 3.47 -7.92
CA LEU A 51 -6.59 2.29 -7.22
C LEU A 51 -7.20 2.26 -5.82
N LEU A 52 -7.98 1.23 -5.52
CA LEU A 52 -8.55 1.07 -4.17
C LEU A 52 -7.50 0.51 -3.21
N HIS A 53 -7.36 1.17 -2.07
CA HIS A 53 -6.38 0.82 -1.04
C HIS A 53 -7.00 0.94 0.36
N ASP A 54 -6.75 -0.05 1.23
CA ASP A 54 -7.12 -0.09 2.66
C ASP A 54 -8.58 0.30 2.95
N PHE A 55 -9.52 -0.43 2.35
CA PHE A 55 -10.95 -0.14 2.44
C PHE A 55 -11.78 -1.19 3.19
N LEU A 56 -11.17 -2.31 3.58
CA LEU A 56 -11.79 -3.40 4.36
C LEU A 56 -11.26 -3.49 5.79
N GLY A 57 -9.99 -3.16 5.99
CA GLY A 57 -9.33 -3.20 7.27
C GLY A 57 -8.64 -4.53 7.57
N GLN A 58 -9.02 -5.26 8.64
CA GLN A 58 -8.27 -6.42 9.10
C GLN A 58 -8.60 -7.70 8.32
N LEU A 59 -7.60 -8.25 7.62
CA LEU A 59 -7.72 -9.47 6.81
C LEU A 59 -7.60 -10.77 7.60
N SER A 60 -7.22 -10.75 8.87
CA SER A 60 -7.05 -11.95 9.70
C SER A 60 -8.38 -12.55 10.21
N GLU A 61 -9.51 -11.91 9.92
CA GLU A 61 -10.84 -12.35 10.33
C GLU A 61 -11.72 -12.63 9.11
N PRO A 62 -12.63 -13.64 9.20
CA PRO A 62 -13.56 -13.92 8.12
C PRO A 62 -14.45 -12.73 7.80
N PHE A 63 -14.62 -12.43 6.53
CA PHE A 63 -15.49 -11.36 6.09
C PHE A 63 -16.95 -11.69 6.26
N THR A 64 -17.75 -10.72 6.65
CA THR A 64 -19.20 -10.77 6.54
C THR A 64 -19.63 -10.61 5.08
N SER A 65 -20.82 -11.13 4.73
CA SER A 65 -21.39 -10.93 3.39
C SER A 65 -21.53 -9.46 3.02
N THR A 66 -21.83 -8.60 3.99
CA THR A 66 -21.93 -7.14 3.78
C THR A 66 -20.58 -6.52 3.39
N GLN A 67 -19.48 -6.92 4.03
CA GLN A 67 -18.13 -6.44 3.67
C GLN A 67 -17.75 -6.88 2.26
N LEU A 68 -17.99 -8.14 1.89
CA LEU A 68 -17.68 -8.67 0.57
C LEU A 68 -18.50 -7.99 -0.54
N ILE A 69 -19.80 -7.77 -0.31
CA ILE A 69 -20.66 -7.03 -1.25
C ILE A 69 -20.12 -5.61 -1.42
N ARG A 70 -19.83 -4.92 -0.31
CA ARG A 70 -19.25 -3.56 -0.35
C ARG A 70 -17.93 -3.55 -1.13
N ALA A 71 -17.03 -4.49 -0.88
CA ALA A 71 -15.75 -4.60 -1.58
C ALA A 71 -15.95 -4.69 -3.10
N ARG A 72 -16.79 -5.63 -3.53
CA ARG A 72 -17.12 -5.81 -4.95
C ARG A 72 -17.72 -4.54 -5.56
N ASP A 73 -18.69 -3.93 -4.89
CA ASP A 73 -19.37 -2.74 -5.37
C ASP A 73 -18.41 -1.54 -5.51
N LEU A 74 -17.44 -1.40 -4.59
CA LEU A 74 -16.39 -0.38 -4.68
C LEU A 74 -15.45 -0.65 -5.86
N VAL A 75 -14.96 -1.88 -6.02
CA VAL A 75 -14.08 -2.25 -7.14
C VAL A 75 -14.78 -2.00 -8.48
N GLN A 76 -16.04 -2.37 -8.61
CA GLN A 76 -16.82 -2.14 -9.83
C GLN A 76 -17.09 -0.66 -10.08
N ARG A 77 -17.46 0.10 -9.05
CA ARG A 77 -17.72 1.54 -9.13
C ARG A 77 -16.51 2.32 -9.60
N TYR A 78 -15.35 2.05 -8.99
CA TYR A 78 -14.11 2.77 -9.28
C TYR A 78 -13.31 2.13 -10.42
N ARG A 79 -13.73 0.97 -10.91
CA ARG A 79 -13.05 0.20 -11.97
C ARG A 79 -11.57 -0.03 -11.62
N SER A 80 -11.29 -0.24 -10.32
CA SER A 80 -9.92 -0.45 -9.86
C SER A 80 -9.34 -1.71 -10.50
N PRO A 81 -8.16 -1.65 -11.10
CA PRO A 81 -7.53 -2.81 -11.75
C PRO A 81 -7.03 -3.85 -10.76
N TRP A 82 -6.87 -3.51 -9.50
CA TRP A 82 -6.64 -4.37 -8.34
C TRP A 82 -7.24 -3.76 -7.08
N ALA A 83 -7.38 -4.56 -6.05
CA ALA A 83 -7.77 -4.13 -4.71
C ALA A 83 -6.58 -4.31 -3.76
N ALA A 84 -6.21 -3.29 -3.01
CA ALA A 84 -5.07 -3.33 -2.10
C ALA A 84 -5.50 -3.24 -0.64
N GLU A 85 -4.84 -4.01 0.22
CA GLU A 85 -5.07 -4.02 1.66
C GLU A 85 -3.76 -4.15 2.42
N HIS A 86 -3.68 -3.48 3.57
CA HIS A 86 -2.56 -3.69 4.48
C HIS A 86 -2.62 -5.05 5.18
N LEU A 87 -1.46 -5.69 5.34
CA LEU A 87 -1.34 -6.83 6.24
C LEU A 87 -1.12 -6.33 7.67
N GLN A 88 -2.20 -5.97 8.33
CA GLN A 88 -2.18 -5.27 9.62
C GLN A 88 -3.10 -5.91 10.65
N ARG A 89 -2.82 -5.61 11.93
CA ARG A 89 -3.74 -5.82 13.04
C ARG A 89 -4.07 -4.49 13.69
N ILE A 90 -5.35 -4.18 13.75
CA ILE A 90 -5.88 -2.94 14.33
C ILE A 90 -6.71 -3.19 15.60
N HIS A 91 -7.11 -4.45 15.84
CA HIS A 91 -7.79 -4.88 17.06
C HIS A 91 -7.49 -6.35 17.39
N PRO A 92 -7.69 -6.77 18.64
CA PRO A 92 -7.53 -8.17 19.04
C PRO A 92 -8.53 -9.08 18.31
N THR A 93 -8.11 -10.32 17.99
CA THR A 93 -9.01 -11.35 17.49
C THR A 93 -9.97 -11.82 18.58
N GLY A 94 -11.20 -12.12 18.18
CA GLY A 94 -12.15 -12.87 19.02
C GLY A 94 -13.25 -12.05 19.69
N ASN A 95 -13.36 -10.76 19.46
CA ASN A 95 -14.50 -10.00 19.96
C ASN A 95 -15.64 -10.01 18.95
N LYS A 96 -16.58 -10.97 19.08
CA LYS A 96 -17.63 -11.25 18.08
C LYS A 96 -18.98 -10.61 18.39
N ASP A 97 -19.14 -9.90 19.49
CA ASP A 97 -20.39 -9.27 19.84
C ASP A 97 -20.58 -7.97 19.05
N ASN A 98 -21.55 -8.01 18.12
CA ASN A 98 -22.04 -6.89 17.32
C ASN A 98 -21.17 -6.32 16.21
N GLY A 99 -20.11 -7.01 15.76
CA GLY A 99 -19.33 -6.62 14.57
C GLY A 99 -18.47 -5.36 14.73
N ARG A 100 -18.30 -4.89 15.96
CA ARG A 100 -17.32 -3.88 16.33
C ARG A 100 -16.47 -4.41 17.48
N PRO A 101 -15.13 -4.32 17.41
CA PRO A 101 -14.31 -4.64 18.57
C PRO A 101 -14.58 -3.61 19.67
N ASP A 102 -14.67 -4.07 20.92
CA ASP A 102 -14.76 -3.17 22.07
C ASP A 102 -13.49 -2.33 22.28
N PHE A 103 -12.42 -2.73 21.61
CA PHE A 103 -11.12 -2.10 21.70
C PHE A 103 -10.43 -2.12 20.33
N SER A 104 -9.97 -0.97 19.89
CA SER A 104 -9.05 -0.82 18.75
C SER A 104 -7.69 -0.36 19.27
N PHE A 105 -6.61 -0.86 18.67
CA PHE A 105 -5.30 -0.26 18.89
C PHE A 105 -5.31 1.12 18.24
N ASP A 106 -4.77 2.13 18.93
CA ASP A 106 -4.52 3.45 18.30
C ASP A 106 -3.38 3.39 17.29
N TYR A 107 -2.84 2.21 17.06
CA TYR A 107 -1.71 1.91 16.21
C TYR A 107 -1.94 0.61 15.42
N VAL A 108 -1.45 0.55 14.19
CA VAL A 108 -1.44 -0.68 13.39
C VAL A 108 -0.19 -1.49 13.71
N PHE A 109 -0.36 -2.81 13.85
CA PHE A 109 0.74 -3.73 14.11
C PHE A 109 0.87 -4.74 12.95
N PRO A 110 2.10 -5.15 12.59
CA PRO A 110 2.27 -6.31 11.74
C PRO A 110 1.72 -7.55 12.44
N PRO A 111 1.22 -8.54 11.68
CA PRO A 111 0.78 -9.79 12.27
C PRO A 111 1.99 -10.55 12.86
N LEU A 112 1.71 -11.47 13.77
CA LEU A 112 2.70 -12.50 14.10
C LEU A 112 2.82 -13.45 12.90
N TYR A 113 4.03 -13.69 12.44
CA TYR A 113 4.29 -14.57 11.30
C TYR A 113 4.25 -16.04 11.75
N THR A 114 3.01 -16.58 11.90
CA THR A 114 2.72 -17.94 12.36
C THR A 114 1.89 -18.71 11.33
N ASP A 115 1.89 -20.06 11.40
CA ASP A 115 1.11 -20.91 10.50
C ASP A 115 -0.39 -20.63 10.60
N ASP A 116 -0.92 -20.46 11.82
CA ASP A 116 -2.35 -20.21 12.04
C ASP A 116 -2.79 -18.91 11.35
N LEU A 117 -2.03 -17.80 11.53
CA LEU A 117 -2.35 -16.54 10.90
C LEU A 117 -2.13 -16.58 9.39
N LEU A 118 -1.11 -17.27 8.91
CA LEU A 118 -0.93 -17.48 7.48
C LEU A 118 -2.14 -18.17 6.85
N HIS A 119 -2.63 -19.23 7.49
CA HIS A 119 -3.81 -19.95 7.02
C HIS A 119 -5.05 -19.04 6.95
N ASP A 120 -5.29 -18.23 7.98
CA ASP A 120 -6.42 -17.29 8.02
C ASP A 120 -6.33 -16.26 6.91
N TYR A 121 -5.16 -15.64 6.73
CA TYR A 121 -4.93 -14.66 5.65
C TYR A 121 -5.10 -15.29 4.26
N VAL A 122 -4.53 -16.46 4.01
CA VAL A 122 -4.65 -17.17 2.72
C VAL A 122 -6.11 -17.41 2.38
N ASN A 123 -6.90 -17.93 3.33
CA ASN A 123 -8.31 -18.21 3.11
C ASN A 123 -9.12 -16.94 2.84
N ASN A 124 -8.91 -15.89 3.64
CA ASN A 124 -9.64 -14.64 3.49
C ASN A 124 -9.27 -13.90 2.20
N ILE A 125 -8.00 -13.89 1.81
CA ILE A 125 -7.57 -13.30 0.55
C ILE A 125 -8.18 -14.04 -0.65
N ARG A 126 -8.23 -15.38 -0.64
CA ARG A 126 -8.89 -16.16 -1.70
C ARG A 126 -10.37 -15.81 -1.82
N VAL A 127 -11.09 -15.78 -0.69
CA VAL A 127 -12.51 -15.37 -0.66
C VAL A 127 -12.67 -13.97 -1.23
N LEU A 128 -11.83 -13.02 -0.83
CA LEU A 128 -11.87 -11.65 -1.32
C LEU A 128 -11.66 -11.59 -2.84
N GLN A 129 -10.63 -12.27 -3.37
CA GLN A 129 -10.33 -12.32 -4.81
C GLN A 129 -11.51 -12.86 -5.63
N GLU A 130 -12.16 -13.92 -5.17
CA GLU A 130 -13.35 -14.48 -5.83
C GLU A 130 -14.50 -13.47 -5.89
N TYR A 131 -14.71 -12.69 -4.82
CA TYR A 131 -15.81 -11.73 -4.77
C TYR A 131 -15.54 -10.46 -5.58
N VAL A 132 -14.33 -9.91 -5.52
CA VAL A 132 -14.02 -8.65 -6.20
C VAL A 132 -13.72 -8.84 -7.70
N GLY A 133 -13.26 -10.04 -8.10
CA GLY A 133 -12.99 -10.38 -9.50
C GLY A 133 -11.77 -9.68 -10.12
N VAL A 134 -10.92 -9.07 -9.29
CA VAL A 134 -9.64 -8.45 -9.66
C VAL A 134 -8.53 -8.99 -8.75
N PRO A 135 -7.24 -8.87 -9.13
CA PRO A 135 -6.15 -9.23 -8.23
C PRO A 135 -6.24 -8.48 -6.90
N VAL A 136 -5.91 -9.16 -5.81
CA VAL A 136 -5.73 -8.53 -4.49
C VAL A 136 -4.23 -8.37 -4.28
N ALA A 137 -3.81 -7.17 -3.89
CA ALA A 137 -2.44 -6.83 -3.55
C ALA A 137 -2.33 -6.57 -2.04
N ILE A 138 -1.33 -7.14 -1.42
CA ILE A 138 -1.11 -7.03 0.02
C ILE A 138 0.10 -6.13 0.27
N GLU A 139 -0.09 -5.15 1.15
CA GLU A 139 0.98 -4.26 1.58
C GLU A 139 1.47 -4.65 2.98
N PRO A 140 2.76 -5.02 3.14
CA PRO A 140 3.39 -5.16 4.44
C PRO A 140 3.48 -3.81 5.16
N ILE A 141 2.97 -3.71 6.38
CA ILE A 141 3.25 -2.55 7.23
C ILE A 141 4.63 -2.69 7.89
N PRO A 142 5.26 -1.59 8.35
CA PRO A 142 6.61 -1.66 8.88
C PRO A 142 6.68 -2.46 10.18
N THR A 143 7.61 -3.41 10.24
CA THR A 143 7.95 -4.10 11.49
C THR A 143 8.80 -3.17 12.35
N VAL A 144 8.25 -2.78 13.50
CA VAL A 144 8.86 -1.80 14.40
C VAL A 144 9.36 -2.41 15.71
N LEU A 145 8.97 -3.65 15.96
CA LEU A 145 9.34 -4.42 17.14
C LEU A 145 9.63 -5.86 16.73
N GLN A 146 10.80 -6.34 17.08
CA GLN A 146 11.15 -7.75 16.91
C GLN A 146 10.63 -8.55 18.10
N LEU A 147 9.85 -9.58 17.81
CA LEU A 147 9.29 -10.48 18.81
C LEU A 147 9.93 -11.86 18.68
N ASP A 148 10.16 -12.55 19.79
CA ASP A 148 10.76 -13.90 19.83
C ASP A 148 9.72 -15.05 19.55
N VAL A 149 8.54 -14.70 19.04
CA VAL A 149 7.41 -15.64 18.88
C VAL A 149 7.17 -16.09 17.44
N PRO A 150 7.63 -15.40 16.36
CA PRO A 150 7.31 -15.79 14.99
C PRO A 150 7.90 -17.16 14.63
N GLN A 151 7.13 -17.96 13.89
CA GLN A 151 7.55 -19.25 13.32
C GLN A 151 8.29 -19.06 11.99
N PHE A 152 8.05 -17.93 11.31
CA PHE A 152 8.63 -17.55 10.04
C PHE A 152 9.32 -16.22 10.13
N THR A 153 10.32 -16.01 9.28
CA THR A 153 10.76 -14.68 8.94
C THR A 153 9.66 -13.96 8.15
N GLU A 154 9.70 -12.63 8.12
CA GLU A 154 8.79 -11.82 7.30
C GLU A 154 8.82 -12.27 5.84
N ALA A 155 10.00 -12.50 5.27
CA ALA A 155 10.17 -12.96 3.90
C ALA A 155 9.54 -14.33 3.64
N GLU A 156 9.78 -15.33 4.50
CA GLU A 156 9.18 -16.66 4.39
C GLU A 156 7.67 -16.58 4.45
N PHE A 157 7.12 -15.75 5.34
CA PHE A 157 5.68 -15.55 5.45
C PHE A 157 5.08 -14.99 4.15
N PHE A 158 5.69 -13.94 3.58
CA PHE A 158 5.19 -13.34 2.33
C PHE A 158 5.37 -14.24 1.11
N HIS A 159 6.43 -15.03 1.03
CA HIS A 159 6.55 -16.06 -0.01
C HIS A 159 5.40 -17.05 0.05
N ARG A 160 5.15 -17.63 1.23
CA ARG A 160 4.05 -18.58 1.42
C ARG A 160 2.69 -17.93 1.19
N LEU A 161 2.47 -16.73 1.71
CA LEU A 161 1.22 -15.98 1.49
C LEU A 161 0.90 -15.82 0.00
N CYS A 162 1.89 -15.38 -0.79
CA CYS A 162 1.73 -15.19 -2.23
C CYS A 162 1.53 -16.51 -2.98
N ASP A 163 2.28 -17.55 -2.62
CA ASP A 163 2.22 -18.84 -3.29
C ASP A 163 0.90 -19.57 -2.99
N GLU A 164 0.45 -19.52 -1.75
CA GLU A 164 -0.76 -20.19 -1.32
C GLU A 164 -2.04 -19.42 -1.69
N SER A 165 -2.09 -18.08 -1.59
CA SER A 165 -3.28 -17.31 -1.92
C SER A 165 -3.35 -16.86 -3.38
N GLY A 166 -2.21 -16.76 -4.07
CA GLY A 166 -2.12 -16.17 -5.40
C GLY A 166 -2.13 -14.63 -5.41
N CYS A 167 -2.04 -13.97 -4.25
CA CYS A 167 -2.07 -12.52 -4.17
C CYS A 167 -0.82 -11.87 -4.81
N CYS A 168 -0.95 -10.59 -5.13
CA CYS A 168 0.15 -9.71 -5.46
C CYS A 168 0.65 -8.98 -4.22
N LEU A 169 1.73 -8.21 -4.36
CA LEU A 169 2.24 -7.34 -3.30
C LEU A 169 2.26 -5.88 -3.74
N ILE A 170 2.08 -4.99 -2.77
CA ILE A 170 2.55 -3.62 -2.80
C ILE A 170 3.83 -3.56 -1.98
N LEU A 171 4.85 -2.93 -2.53
CA LEU A 171 6.11 -2.70 -1.83
C LEU A 171 6.20 -1.22 -1.44
N ASP A 172 5.95 -0.91 -0.19
CA ASP A 172 6.23 0.42 0.35
C ASP A 172 7.70 0.51 0.76
N ILE A 173 8.44 1.44 0.14
CA ILE A 173 9.88 1.60 0.36
C ILE A 173 10.20 2.13 1.76
N PRO A 174 9.56 3.18 2.27
CA PRO A 174 9.64 3.57 3.68
C PRO A 174 9.40 2.43 4.66
N HIS A 175 8.35 1.61 4.46
CA HIS A 175 8.06 0.45 5.32
C HIS A 175 9.23 -0.55 5.32
N ALA A 176 9.75 -0.88 4.14
CA ALA A 176 10.88 -1.79 4.01
C ALA A 176 12.16 -1.26 4.66
N VAL A 177 12.43 0.05 4.55
CA VAL A 177 13.57 0.70 5.22
C VAL A 177 13.44 0.60 6.75
N LEU A 178 12.25 0.85 7.30
CA LEU A 178 12.01 0.75 8.74
C LEU A 178 12.08 -0.70 9.25
N SER A 179 11.52 -1.65 8.50
CA SER A 179 11.61 -3.09 8.83
C SER A 179 13.06 -3.57 8.82
N ALA A 180 13.80 -3.25 7.74
CA ALA A 180 15.21 -3.62 7.63
C ALA A 180 16.05 -3.06 8.79
N ALA A 181 15.83 -1.78 9.16
CA ALA A 181 16.49 -1.15 10.30
C ALA A 181 16.15 -1.85 11.63
N THR A 182 14.89 -2.26 11.83
CA THR A 182 14.45 -3.00 13.02
C THR A 182 15.14 -4.36 13.12
N TYR A 183 15.35 -5.04 11.97
CA TYR A 183 16.08 -6.31 11.92
C TYR A 183 17.62 -6.14 11.91
N GLY A 184 18.15 -4.92 11.95
CA GLY A 184 19.58 -4.65 11.83
C GLY A 184 20.19 -5.07 10.50
N ARG A 185 19.41 -5.01 9.41
CA ARG A 185 19.79 -5.47 8.08
C ARG A 185 19.97 -4.31 7.10
N ASP A 186 20.81 -4.52 6.10
CA ASP A 186 20.83 -3.68 4.91
C ASP A 186 19.53 -3.81 4.16
N VAL A 187 18.92 -2.67 3.75
CA VAL A 187 17.59 -2.66 3.12
C VAL A 187 17.57 -3.38 1.77
N ARG A 188 18.64 -3.29 0.97
CA ARG A 188 18.68 -3.99 -0.33
C ARG A 188 18.75 -5.49 -0.15
N SER A 189 19.51 -5.95 0.84
CA SER A 189 19.56 -7.37 1.21
C SER A 189 18.21 -7.84 1.76
N PHE A 190 17.51 -7.02 2.55
CA PHE A 190 16.17 -7.31 3.03
C PHE A 190 15.17 -7.45 1.88
N LEU A 191 15.20 -6.53 0.91
CA LEU A 191 14.32 -6.56 -0.26
C LEU A 191 14.54 -7.82 -1.12
N LEU A 192 15.79 -8.30 -1.26
CA LEU A 192 16.08 -9.50 -2.07
C LEU A 192 15.46 -10.78 -1.51
N ASP A 193 15.16 -10.81 -0.22
CA ASP A 193 14.49 -11.95 0.41
C ASP A 193 12.97 -11.93 0.20
N LEU A 194 12.37 -10.80 -0.22
CA LEU A 194 10.93 -10.71 -0.47
C LEU A 194 10.55 -11.27 -1.86
N PRO A 195 9.31 -11.71 -2.09
CA PRO A 195 8.84 -12.20 -3.38
C PRO A 195 8.62 -11.06 -4.38
N LEU A 196 9.70 -10.39 -4.81
CA LEU A 196 9.67 -9.21 -5.68
C LEU A 196 8.97 -9.44 -7.02
N HIS A 197 8.91 -10.68 -7.48
CA HIS A 197 8.18 -11.05 -8.71
C HIS A 197 6.64 -10.93 -8.57
N ARG A 198 6.13 -10.78 -7.35
CA ARG A 198 4.71 -10.58 -7.04
C ARG A 198 4.34 -9.11 -6.86
N VAL A 199 5.33 -8.20 -6.81
CA VAL A 199 5.09 -6.77 -6.62
C VAL A 199 4.51 -6.15 -7.88
N ILE A 200 3.31 -5.54 -7.76
CA ILE A 200 2.62 -4.86 -8.86
C ILE A 200 2.58 -3.33 -8.67
N GLU A 201 2.79 -2.84 -7.47
CA GLU A 201 2.81 -1.43 -7.13
C GLU A 201 3.92 -1.15 -6.11
N ILE A 202 4.59 0.00 -6.25
CA ILE A 202 5.58 0.49 -5.28
C ILE A 202 5.09 1.82 -4.72
N HIS A 203 5.03 1.92 -3.39
CA HIS A 203 4.79 3.16 -2.66
C HIS A 203 6.09 3.84 -2.29
N VAL A 204 6.12 5.17 -2.43
CA VAL A 204 7.31 6.00 -2.18
C VAL A 204 6.91 7.26 -1.45
N ALA A 205 7.48 7.48 -0.28
CA ALA A 205 7.39 8.73 0.49
C ALA A 205 8.74 8.99 1.17
N GLY A 206 8.84 10.10 1.89
CA GLY A 206 10.02 10.38 2.68
C GLY A 206 9.91 9.86 4.12
N LEU A 207 11.02 9.93 4.83
CA LEU A 207 11.11 9.70 6.26
C LEU A 207 11.51 11.01 6.95
N ALA A 208 10.90 11.31 8.10
CA ALA A 208 11.30 12.40 8.96
C ALA A 208 11.56 11.89 10.38
N PHE A 209 12.39 12.62 11.13
CA PHE A 209 12.64 12.27 12.53
C PHE A 209 11.37 12.51 13.35
N ASN A 210 10.88 11.46 13.98
CA ASN A 210 9.75 11.53 14.92
C ASN A 210 10.30 11.69 16.34
N ALA A 211 9.99 12.82 16.97
CA ALA A 211 10.52 13.16 18.31
C ALA A 211 9.94 12.27 19.41
N ASP A 212 8.70 11.78 19.26
CA ASP A 212 8.06 10.92 20.26
C ASP A 212 8.62 9.50 20.21
N LEU A 213 8.90 8.99 18.99
CA LEU A 213 9.47 7.68 18.78
C LEU A 213 11.01 7.69 18.82
N GLN A 214 11.66 8.86 18.88
CA GLN A 214 13.13 9.06 18.87
C GLN A 214 13.84 8.33 17.70
N ARG A 215 13.18 8.26 16.51
CA ARG A 215 13.71 7.58 15.33
C ARG A 215 13.08 8.14 14.03
N PRO A 216 13.65 7.85 12.85
CA PRO A 216 12.96 8.11 11.60
C PRO A 216 11.62 7.38 11.53
N TRP A 217 10.63 8.04 10.94
CA TRP A 217 9.29 7.52 10.74
C TRP A 217 8.71 8.03 9.43
N ILE A 218 7.70 7.35 8.92
CA ILE A 218 6.98 7.72 7.70
C ILE A 218 6.39 9.12 7.89
N ALA A 219 6.59 9.97 6.90
CA ALA A 219 6.10 11.33 6.91
C ALA A 219 5.62 11.76 5.51
N PRO A 220 4.65 12.67 5.42
CA PRO A 220 4.16 13.21 4.15
C PRO A 220 5.16 14.24 3.57
N VAL A 221 6.39 13.80 3.33
CA VAL A 221 7.49 14.62 2.80
C VAL A 221 8.08 13.94 1.56
N LEU A 222 8.84 14.71 0.79
CA LEU A 222 9.52 14.22 -0.41
C LEU A 222 10.54 13.12 -0.05
N PRO A 223 10.65 12.06 -0.87
CA PRO A 223 11.69 11.06 -0.71
C PRO A 223 13.07 11.69 -0.95
N ASP A 224 14.01 11.37 -0.09
CA ASP A 224 15.40 11.76 -0.27
C ASP A 224 16.14 10.86 -1.28
N LYS A 225 17.42 11.18 -1.53
CA LYS A 225 18.25 10.42 -2.49
C LYS A 225 18.44 8.96 -2.09
N ASP A 226 18.40 8.64 -0.79
CA ASP A 226 18.65 7.28 -0.30
C ASP A 226 17.37 6.44 -0.51
N ILE A 227 16.18 6.98 -0.20
CA ILE A 227 14.89 6.37 -0.54
C ILE A 227 14.77 6.16 -2.06
N LEU A 228 15.09 7.18 -2.87
CA LEU A 228 15.06 7.06 -4.33
C LEU A 228 16.04 5.99 -4.84
N GLY A 229 17.22 5.89 -4.24
CA GLY A 229 18.21 4.85 -4.59
C GLY A 229 17.77 3.43 -4.24
N VAL A 230 16.97 3.26 -3.17
CA VAL A 230 16.31 1.98 -2.83
C VAL A 230 15.16 1.70 -3.79
N THR A 231 14.40 2.73 -4.17
CA THR A 231 13.31 2.61 -5.16
C THR A 231 13.86 2.14 -6.51
N ASP A 232 14.94 2.73 -7.02
CA ASP A 232 15.59 2.25 -8.26
C ASP A 232 15.99 0.78 -8.18
N PHE A 233 16.58 0.39 -7.05
CA PHE A 233 16.99 -0.99 -6.83
C PHE A 233 15.80 -1.95 -6.88
N ALA A 234 14.67 -1.57 -6.28
CA ALA A 234 13.43 -2.34 -6.27
C ALA A 234 12.82 -2.43 -7.67
N VAL A 235 12.64 -1.29 -8.37
CA VAL A 235 12.06 -1.21 -9.72
C VAL A 235 12.81 -2.13 -10.70
N ALA A 236 14.14 -2.16 -10.63
CA ALA A 236 14.95 -3.02 -11.49
C ALA A 236 14.73 -4.53 -11.25
N ARG A 237 14.04 -4.92 -10.16
CA ARG A 237 13.87 -6.32 -9.72
C ARG A 237 12.42 -6.76 -9.58
N THR A 238 11.48 -5.90 -9.94
CA THR A 238 10.03 -6.16 -9.87
C THR A 238 9.43 -6.29 -11.27
N PRO A 239 9.56 -7.46 -11.92
CA PRO A 239 9.17 -7.64 -13.32
C PRO A 239 7.66 -7.50 -13.57
N ALA A 240 6.83 -7.64 -12.52
CA ALA A 240 5.38 -7.50 -12.59
C ALA A 240 4.89 -6.07 -12.27
N LEU A 241 5.80 -5.13 -12.01
CA LEU A 241 5.47 -3.76 -11.60
C LEU A 241 4.63 -3.04 -12.67
N ARG A 242 3.57 -2.38 -12.22
CA ARG A 242 2.61 -1.62 -13.04
C ARG A 242 2.50 -0.17 -12.63
N ALA A 243 2.65 0.14 -11.32
CA ALA A 243 2.45 1.48 -10.79
C ALA A 243 3.49 1.86 -9.74
N ILE A 244 3.77 3.17 -9.67
CA ILE A 244 4.53 3.81 -8.59
C ILE A 244 3.71 4.96 -8.05
N THR A 245 3.45 4.95 -6.75
CA THR A 245 2.55 5.87 -6.05
C THR A 245 3.31 6.71 -5.05
N PHE A 246 3.16 8.04 -5.12
CA PHE A 246 3.62 8.93 -4.06
C PHE A 246 2.68 8.81 -2.85
N ASP A 247 3.16 8.14 -1.81
CA ASP A 247 2.39 7.86 -0.60
C ASP A 247 2.64 8.90 0.50
N ALA A 248 2.13 10.10 0.28
CA ALA A 248 2.18 11.19 1.26
C ALA A 248 0.75 11.51 1.75
N PHE A 249 0.06 10.52 2.31
CA PHE A 249 -1.31 10.71 2.79
C PHE A 249 -1.33 11.53 4.07
N SER A 250 -1.86 12.77 4.00
CA SER A 250 -2.02 13.65 5.15
C SER A 250 -3.04 14.76 4.88
N PRO A 251 -3.95 15.07 5.82
CA PRO A 251 -4.89 16.17 5.66
C PRO A 251 -4.21 17.56 5.66
N THR A 252 -2.94 17.63 6.01
CA THR A 252 -2.15 18.87 6.04
C THR A 252 -1.12 18.93 4.91
N LEU A 253 -1.11 17.95 3.99
CA LEU A 253 -0.18 17.95 2.86
C LEU A 253 -0.40 19.19 1.99
N GLN A 254 0.67 19.92 1.72
CA GLN A 254 0.63 21.10 0.87
C GLN A 254 0.64 20.70 -0.61
N ALA A 255 -0.05 21.47 -1.45
CA ALA A 255 -0.13 21.21 -2.89
C ALA A 255 1.26 21.14 -3.54
N GLU A 256 2.16 22.04 -3.16
CA GLU A 256 3.54 22.08 -3.66
C GLU A 256 4.25 20.74 -3.43
N THR A 257 4.18 20.20 -2.21
CA THR A 257 4.81 18.91 -1.87
C THR A 257 4.16 17.76 -2.63
N PHE A 258 2.82 17.78 -2.77
CA PHE A 258 2.08 16.78 -3.54
C PHE A 258 2.57 16.74 -5.00
N PHE A 259 2.53 17.88 -5.70
CA PHE A 259 2.89 17.93 -7.11
C PHE A 259 4.38 17.72 -7.36
N GLU A 260 5.25 18.20 -6.47
CA GLU A 260 6.68 17.95 -6.57
C GLU A 260 7.01 16.47 -6.38
N GLY A 261 6.36 15.79 -5.44
CA GLY A 261 6.53 14.34 -5.23
C GLY A 261 6.13 13.53 -6.46
N VAL A 262 4.96 13.82 -7.04
CA VAL A 262 4.52 13.16 -8.28
C VAL A 262 5.46 13.47 -9.44
N ARG A 263 5.86 14.73 -9.63
CA ARG A 263 6.78 15.14 -10.70
C ARG A 263 8.12 14.41 -10.57
N LEU A 264 8.66 14.32 -9.37
CA LEU A 264 9.91 13.61 -9.08
C LEU A 264 9.86 12.14 -9.51
N LEU A 265 8.76 11.46 -9.16
CA LEU A 265 8.55 10.06 -9.54
C LEU A 265 8.30 9.91 -11.05
N TRP A 266 7.55 10.85 -11.65
CA TRP A 266 7.32 10.86 -13.09
C TRP A 266 8.60 11.03 -13.90
N GLU A 267 9.42 12.00 -13.56
CA GLU A 267 10.70 12.26 -14.25
C GLU A 267 11.63 11.04 -14.18
N ARG A 268 11.56 10.28 -13.08
CA ARG A 268 12.43 9.14 -12.86
C ARG A 268 11.90 7.83 -13.44
N PHE A 269 10.60 7.59 -13.37
CA PHE A 269 9.98 6.29 -13.67
C PHE A 269 8.88 6.35 -14.73
N GLY A 270 8.27 7.50 -14.97
CA GLY A 270 7.13 7.66 -15.87
C GLY A 270 7.50 7.78 -17.35
N CYS A 271 8.74 8.14 -17.68
CA CYS A 271 9.19 8.15 -19.05
C CYS A 271 9.56 6.74 -19.51
N PRO A 272 9.19 6.31 -20.74
CA PRO A 272 9.75 5.08 -21.30
C PRO A 272 11.28 5.22 -21.29
N ALA A 273 11.97 4.24 -20.72
CA ALA A 273 13.42 4.19 -20.71
C ALA A 273 13.92 4.46 -22.15
N HIS A 274 14.59 5.58 -22.37
CA HIS A 274 15.33 5.76 -23.60
C HIS A 274 16.36 4.64 -23.64
N GLY A 275 16.18 3.70 -24.61
CA GLY A 275 17.08 2.57 -24.74
C GLY A 275 18.52 3.08 -24.85
N PHE A 276 19.34 2.58 -23.91
CA PHE A 276 20.80 2.65 -24.04
C PHE A 276 21.27 1.51 -24.94
#